data_5a409fca5614e0ab5830d7ced78fd42a
#
_entry.id   5a409fca5614e0ab5830d7ced78fd42a
#
_cell.length_a   1.000
_cell.length_b   1.000
_cell.length_c   1.000
_cell.angle_alpha   90.00
_cell.angle_beta   90.00
_cell.angle_gamma   90.00
#
_symmetry.space_group_name_H-M   'P 1'
#
loop_
_entity.id
_entity.type
_entity.pdbx_description
1 polymer ?
#
loop_
_entity_poly.entity_id
_entity_poly.type
_entity_poly.pdbx_seq_one_letter_code
_entity_poly.pdbx_strand_id
1 'polypeptide(L)'
;MSEEAKVAAYEGGQLRVLGGAEGVREVVLGLPLNRLLLKMVRVPAEADPVETAMPVLKAASPFPDDPLTVSCETVREDESGKVVIAAALPESAADDIGEALDAAKLSVVSIDSLALGQLRGVWSAIGEGAGRRMVVIRSVDCLSVVVLDGDLPSAIRAITDASDLKRELMLSLLEAEDFGGAKKLDEVILVESEKVDDSAVPPPASDLQPLSSFAPVRTVTLGEDAALVGVAERAQEGDAALNALPESWREMLEETRFKRKLTKSLAIAGGIWVLAMAVLFGVPIAYGFMTDHQKSLSKQHQRQYAEVKEMKAKVDLIHKYSDHERGALEIMRAVSERLPDGITLTSWSFKRGEYLRVSGEAESAEDVYVFKDAMDALSDGEDDEDGERIFSVVDLNGPNKWKDIQRFELDCKYGGGEE
;
A
#
# COMPACT_ATOMS: atom_id res chain seq x y z
N MET A 1 4.37 -19.04 15.67
CA MET A 1 4.72 -17.81 16.41
C MET A 1 4.51 -16.62 15.50
N SER A 2 3.89 -15.53 15.95
CA SER A 2 3.86 -14.32 15.13
C SER A 2 5.29 -13.73 15.06
N GLU A 3 5.69 -13.19 13.91
CA GLU A 3 7.03 -12.62 13.68
C GLU A 3 7.42 -11.50 14.69
N GLU A 4 6.50 -11.08 15.56
CA GLU A 4 6.65 -9.97 16.49
C GLU A 4 6.73 -10.37 17.98
N ALA A 5 6.53 -11.66 18.35
CA ALA A 5 6.56 -12.07 19.74
C ALA A 5 8.01 -12.28 20.23
N LYS A 6 8.40 -11.55 21.26
CA LYS A 6 9.69 -11.74 21.95
C LYS A 6 9.52 -12.70 23.13
N VAL A 7 10.62 -13.05 23.76
CA VAL A 7 10.63 -13.91 24.96
C VAL A 7 10.89 -13.06 26.20
N ALA A 8 10.17 -13.37 27.26
CA ALA A 8 10.34 -12.75 28.57
C ALA A 8 10.43 -13.83 29.65
N ALA A 9 11.14 -13.54 30.74
CA ALA A 9 11.11 -14.31 31.97
C ALA A 9 10.49 -13.47 33.09
N TYR A 10 9.75 -14.13 33.99
CA TYR A 10 9.29 -13.55 35.25
C TYR A 10 10.03 -14.22 36.40
N GLU A 11 10.98 -13.52 36.98
CA GLU A 11 11.82 -14.01 38.10
C GLU A 11 11.97 -12.94 39.17
N GLY A 12 11.95 -13.30 40.45
CA GLY A 12 12.09 -12.36 41.55
C GLY A 12 11.06 -11.25 41.57
N GLY A 13 9.86 -11.48 41.00
CA GLY A 13 8.84 -10.45 40.86
C GLY A 13 9.07 -9.43 39.74
N GLN A 14 10.02 -9.68 38.86
CA GLN A 14 10.39 -8.78 37.77
C GLN A 14 10.27 -9.46 36.39
N LEU A 15 9.86 -8.66 35.38
CA LEU A 15 9.84 -9.10 33.99
C LEU A 15 11.15 -8.69 33.30
N ARG A 16 11.83 -9.68 32.73
CA ARG A 16 13.02 -9.47 31.89
C ARG A 16 12.71 -9.92 30.46
N VAL A 17 12.84 -9.01 29.50
CA VAL A 17 12.58 -9.27 28.08
C VAL A 17 13.88 -9.40 27.30
N LEU A 18 13.99 -10.44 26.50
CA LEU A 18 15.15 -10.69 25.63
C LEU A 18 15.35 -9.54 24.64
N GLY A 19 16.53 -8.89 24.71
CA GLY A 19 16.86 -7.75 23.87
C GLY A 19 16.08 -6.46 24.20
N GLY A 20 15.48 -6.38 25.41
CA GLY A 20 14.76 -5.20 25.92
C GLY A 20 13.28 -5.14 25.52
N ALA A 21 12.52 -4.33 26.27
CA ALA A 21 11.06 -4.24 26.14
C ALA A 21 10.58 -3.17 25.13
N GLU A 22 11.47 -2.35 24.56
CA GLU A 22 11.06 -1.27 23.66
C GLU A 22 10.36 -1.80 22.40
N GLY A 23 9.14 -1.30 22.16
CA GLY A 23 8.32 -1.67 21.00
C GLY A 23 7.70 -3.07 21.07
N VAL A 24 7.99 -3.85 22.12
CA VAL A 24 7.44 -5.21 22.33
C VAL A 24 6.00 -5.08 22.83
N ARG A 25 5.12 -5.92 22.30
CA ARG A 25 3.72 -6.00 22.72
C ARG A 25 3.28 -7.40 23.06
N GLU A 26 3.84 -8.39 22.41
CA GLU A 26 3.51 -9.80 22.60
C GLU A 26 4.77 -10.56 23.02
N VAL A 27 4.64 -11.40 24.06
CA VAL A 27 5.75 -12.17 24.59
C VAL A 27 5.38 -13.63 24.80
N VAL A 28 6.37 -14.50 24.64
CA VAL A 28 6.37 -15.85 25.23
C VAL A 28 6.97 -15.75 26.61
N LEU A 29 6.27 -16.18 27.61
CA LEU A 29 6.66 -16.00 29.02
C LEU A 29 7.24 -17.28 29.61
N GLY A 30 8.48 -17.22 30.06
CA GLY A 30 9.11 -18.27 30.85
C GLY A 30 8.85 -18.07 32.35
N LEU A 31 8.25 -19.06 33.00
CA LEU A 31 7.99 -19.04 34.44
C LEU A 31 8.90 -19.98 35.23
N PRO A 32 9.36 -19.59 36.41
CA PRO A 32 10.11 -20.48 37.28
C PRO A 32 9.21 -21.56 37.89
N LEU A 33 9.80 -22.67 38.32
CA LEU A 33 9.08 -23.86 38.82
C LEU A 33 8.30 -23.64 40.11
N ASN A 34 8.59 -22.60 40.88
CA ASN A 34 7.79 -22.24 42.05
C ASN A 34 6.47 -21.51 41.69
N ARG A 35 6.35 -21.03 40.44
CA ARG A 35 5.13 -20.41 39.94
C ARG A 35 4.38 -21.33 38.95
N LEU A 36 5.13 -22.15 38.21
CA LEU A 36 4.59 -23.14 37.25
C LEU A 36 4.92 -24.52 37.76
N LEU A 37 3.92 -25.23 38.30
CA LEU A 37 4.08 -26.62 38.77
C LEU A 37 4.30 -27.55 37.59
N LEU A 38 5.39 -28.28 37.58
CA LEU A 38 5.68 -29.31 36.60
C LEU A 38 5.69 -30.72 37.26
N LYS A 39 5.09 -31.71 36.58
CA LYS A 39 5.11 -33.09 36.97
C LYS A 39 5.21 -33.99 35.74
N MET A 40 5.98 -35.06 35.92
CA MET A 40 5.94 -36.18 34.98
C MET A 40 4.67 -37.01 35.23
N VAL A 41 3.93 -37.35 34.17
CA VAL A 41 2.72 -38.16 34.28
C VAL A 41 2.73 -39.23 33.19
N ARG A 42 2.33 -40.45 33.57
CA ARG A 42 2.11 -41.53 32.61
C ARG A 42 0.64 -41.54 32.20
N VAL A 43 0.39 -41.44 30.92
CA VAL A 43 -0.94 -41.34 30.30
C VAL A 43 -1.17 -42.61 29.47
N PRO A 44 -2.26 -43.34 29.67
CA PRO A 44 -2.63 -44.45 28.78
C PRO A 44 -2.76 -43.97 27.33
N ALA A 45 -2.48 -44.88 26.36
CA ALA A 45 -2.40 -44.50 24.94
C ALA A 45 -3.67 -43.82 24.39
N GLU A 46 -4.84 -44.18 24.88
CA GLU A 46 -6.14 -43.66 24.42
C GLU A 46 -6.70 -42.56 25.30
N ALA A 47 -6.03 -42.23 26.43
CA ALA A 47 -6.53 -41.20 27.36
C ALA A 47 -6.06 -39.81 26.99
N ASP A 48 -6.90 -38.81 27.33
CA ASP A 48 -6.51 -37.39 27.20
C ASP A 48 -5.42 -37.06 28.23
N PRO A 49 -4.28 -36.50 27.79
CA PRO A 49 -3.18 -36.14 28.69
C PRO A 49 -3.58 -35.12 29.76
N VAL A 50 -4.39 -34.10 29.42
CA VAL A 50 -4.78 -33.05 30.34
C VAL A 50 -5.72 -33.58 31.40
N GLU A 51 -6.72 -34.37 31.02
CA GLU A 51 -7.64 -34.99 31.96
C GLU A 51 -6.95 -35.97 32.92
N THR A 52 -5.97 -36.72 32.41
CA THR A 52 -5.19 -37.67 33.23
C THR A 52 -4.24 -36.96 34.17
N ALA A 53 -3.63 -35.86 33.77
CA ALA A 53 -2.67 -35.10 34.57
C ALA A 53 -3.34 -34.23 35.64
N MET A 54 -4.54 -33.74 35.41
CA MET A 54 -5.25 -32.84 36.31
C MET A 54 -5.31 -33.32 37.77
N PRO A 55 -5.74 -34.54 38.10
CA PRO A 55 -5.78 -35.02 39.49
C PRO A 55 -4.38 -35.12 40.14
N VAL A 56 -3.34 -35.49 39.37
CA VAL A 56 -1.98 -35.56 39.84
C VAL A 56 -1.43 -34.19 40.20
N LEU A 57 -1.70 -33.19 39.32
CA LEU A 57 -1.29 -31.81 39.53
C LEU A 57 -2.04 -31.18 40.71
N LYS A 58 -3.35 -31.42 40.84
CA LYS A 58 -4.11 -30.96 41.99
C LYS A 58 -3.58 -31.50 43.32
N ALA A 59 -3.25 -32.77 43.36
CA ALA A 59 -2.68 -33.43 44.57
C ALA A 59 -1.27 -32.92 44.90
N ALA A 60 -0.51 -32.46 43.91
CA ALA A 60 0.82 -31.90 44.06
C ALA A 60 0.84 -30.38 44.27
N SER A 61 -0.28 -29.70 44.02
CA SER A 61 -0.39 -28.24 44.20
C SER A 61 -0.40 -27.87 45.69
N PRO A 62 0.35 -26.85 46.08
CA PRO A 62 0.26 -26.32 47.45
C PRO A 62 -1.09 -25.58 47.71
N PHE A 63 -1.87 -25.34 46.64
CA PHE A 63 -3.19 -24.68 46.65
C PHE A 63 -4.21 -25.56 46.00
N PRO A 64 -4.73 -26.63 46.65
CA PRO A 64 -5.60 -27.62 46.01
C PRO A 64 -6.97 -27.08 45.57
N ASP A 65 -7.43 -26.00 46.19
CA ASP A 65 -8.69 -25.32 45.88
C ASP A 65 -8.58 -24.26 44.79
N ASP A 66 -7.36 -23.90 44.40
CA ASP A 66 -7.12 -22.92 43.35
C ASP A 66 -7.36 -23.54 41.96
N PRO A 67 -8.10 -22.88 41.06
CA PRO A 67 -8.22 -23.34 39.68
C PRO A 67 -6.85 -23.42 39.01
N LEU A 68 -6.63 -24.52 38.27
CA LEU A 68 -5.38 -24.77 37.57
C LEU A 68 -5.59 -24.73 36.05
N THR A 69 -4.78 -23.92 35.37
CA THR A 69 -4.59 -24.04 33.93
C THR A 69 -3.56 -25.12 33.64
N VAL A 70 -3.96 -26.18 32.93
CA VAL A 70 -3.11 -27.35 32.67
C VAL A 70 -2.73 -27.44 31.20
N SER A 71 -1.44 -27.77 30.96
CA SER A 71 -0.90 -28.10 29.63
C SER A 71 -0.02 -29.30 29.73
N CYS A 72 0.09 -30.08 28.66
CA CYS A 72 0.92 -31.29 28.61
C CYS A 72 1.78 -31.30 27.36
N GLU A 73 3.05 -31.69 27.55
CA GLU A 73 4.02 -31.93 26.48
C GLU A 73 4.43 -33.40 26.49
N THR A 74 4.37 -34.10 25.35
CA THR A 74 4.75 -35.48 25.27
C THR A 74 6.27 -35.60 25.17
N VAL A 75 6.87 -36.28 26.15
CA VAL A 75 8.32 -36.57 26.20
C VAL A 75 8.66 -37.85 25.46
N ARG A 76 7.83 -38.89 25.66
CA ARG A 76 8.03 -40.24 25.12
C ARG A 76 6.68 -40.92 24.91
N GLU A 77 6.61 -41.71 23.86
CA GLU A 77 5.49 -42.59 23.57
C GLU A 77 6.02 -44.01 23.40
N ASP A 78 5.42 -44.97 24.10
CA ASP A 78 5.75 -46.37 24.02
C ASP A 78 4.48 -47.25 23.98
N GLU A 79 4.62 -48.55 23.87
CA GLU A 79 3.49 -49.50 23.80
C GLU A 79 2.56 -49.43 25.05
N SER A 80 3.06 -48.93 26.17
CA SER A 80 2.32 -48.81 27.44
C SER A 80 1.58 -47.49 27.60
N GLY A 81 1.80 -46.55 26.68
CA GLY A 81 1.20 -45.20 26.70
C GLY A 81 2.20 -44.08 26.47
N LYS A 82 1.82 -42.90 26.91
CA LYS A 82 2.65 -41.68 26.78
C LYS A 82 3.19 -41.26 28.13
N VAL A 83 4.43 -40.78 28.16
CA VAL A 83 4.99 -40.06 29.29
C VAL A 83 4.98 -38.58 28.92
N VAL A 84 4.30 -37.78 29.71
CA VAL A 84 4.16 -36.35 29.46
C VAL A 84 4.74 -35.52 30.60
N ILE A 85 5.26 -34.33 30.27
CA ILE A 85 5.45 -33.25 31.24
C ILE A 85 4.13 -32.51 31.32
N ALA A 86 3.49 -32.57 32.47
CA ALA A 86 2.28 -31.80 32.74
C ALA A 86 2.63 -30.54 33.52
N ALA A 87 2.19 -29.40 33.02
CA ALA A 87 2.35 -28.10 33.64
C ALA A 87 1.01 -27.61 34.22
N ALA A 88 1.04 -27.04 35.40
CA ALA A 88 -0.12 -26.33 35.98
C ALA A 88 0.25 -24.95 36.47
N LEU A 89 -0.52 -23.97 36.02
CA LEU A 89 -0.46 -22.59 36.52
C LEU A 89 -1.67 -22.33 37.39
N PRO A 90 -1.49 -22.08 38.72
CA PRO A 90 -2.56 -21.64 39.61
C PRO A 90 -3.09 -20.26 39.21
N GLU A 91 -4.40 -20.03 39.37
CA GLU A 91 -5.04 -18.76 39.00
C GLU A 91 -4.48 -17.62 39.86
N SER A 92 -4.24 -17.81 41.15
CA SER A 92 -3.60 -16.83 42.02
C SER A 92 -2.19 -16.39 41.56
N ALA A 93 -1.41 -17.34 41.00
CA ALA A 93 -0.11 -17.03 40.44
C ALA A 93 -0.23 -16.27 39.10
N ALA A 94 -1.26 -16.59 38.30
CA ALA A 94 -1.55 -15.89 37.07
C ALA A 94 -1.94 -14.41 37.31
N ASP A 95 -2.72 -14.14 38.38
CA ASP A 95 -3.13 -12.80 38.73
C ASP A 95 -1.92 -11.91 39.10
N ASP A 96 -1.03 -12.42 39.96
CA ASP A 96 0.21 -11.70 40.34
C ASP A 96 1.07 -11.35 39.11
N ILE A 97 1.17 -12.30 38.15
CA ILE A 97 1.94 -12.11 36.93
C ILE A 97 1.20 -11.15 35.99
N GLY A 98 -0.12 -11.22 35.93
CA GLY A 98 -0.98 -10.34 35.14
C GLY A 98 -0.79 -8.89 35.47
N GLU A 99 -0.71 -8.54 36.78
CA GLU A 99 -0.43 -7.15 37.21
C GLU A 99 0.94 -6.62 36.70
N ALA A 100 1.97 -7.47 36.72
CA ALA A 100 3.28 -7.09 36.20
C ALA A 100 3.29 -6.91 34.67
N LEU A 101 2.54 -7.75 33.95
CA LEU A 101 2.40 -7.66 32.50
C LEU A 101 1.62 -6.41 32.07
N ASP A 102 0.54 -6.08 32.79
CA ASP A 102 -0.25 -4.88 32.55
C ASP A 102 0.56 -3.61 32.78
N ALA A 103 1.34 -3.58 33.86
CA ALA A 103 2.26 -2.48 34.14
C ALA A 103 3.29 -2.29 33.03
N ALA A 104 3.78 -3.40 32.44
CA ALA A 104 4.70 -3.41 31.31
C ALA A 104 4.01 -3.23 29.95
N LYS A 105 2.66 -3.25 29.88
CA LYS A 105 1.84 -3.23 28.64
C LYS A 105 2.18 -4.35 27.66
N LEU A 106 2.45 -5.55 28.20
CA LEU A 106 2.77 -6.75 27.46
C LEU A 106 1.58 -7.71 27.45
N SER A 107 1.37 -8.39 26.33
CA SER A 107 0.40 -9.48 26.20
C SER A 107 1.14 -10.80 26.02
N VAL A 108 0.74 -11.82 26.74
CA VAL A 108 1.35 -13.14 26.67
C VAL A 108 0.69 -13.97 25.58
N VAL A 109 1.48 -14.58 24.70
CA VAL A 109 1.02 -15.48 23.64
C VAL A 109 1.16 -16.97 24.01
N SER A 110 2.12 -17.29 24.88
CA SER A 110 2.38 -18.63 25.38
C SER A 110 3.12 -18.57 26.72
N ILE A 111 2.88 -19.53 27.59
CA ILE A 111 3.58 -19.69 28.86
C ILE A 111 4.32 -21.02 28.86
N ASP A 112 5.63 -20.98 29.07
CA ASP A 112 6.50 -22.17 29.17
C ASP A 112 7.31 -22.15 30.47
N SER A 113 7.98 -23.22 30.78
CA SER A 113 8.86 -23.34 31.92
C SER A 113 10.23 -22.72 31.64
N LEU A 114 10.64 -21.81 32.51
CA LEU A 114 12.00 -21.25 32.48
C LEU A 114 13.06 -22.33 32.72
N ALA A 115 12.81 -23.28 33.60
CA ALA A 115 13.74 -24.37 33.88
C ALA A 115 13.98 -25.27 32.65
N LEU A 116 12.94 -25.57 31.87
CA LEU A 116 13.09 -26.30 30.60
C LEU A 116 13.83 -25.47 29.56
N GLY A 117 13.57 -24.16 29.53
CA GLY A 117 14.33 -23.21 28.70
C GLY A 117 15.79 -23.14 29.08
N GLN A 118 16.11 -23.09 30.39
CA GLN A 118 17.49 -23.15 30.91
C GLN A 118 18.18 -24.45 30.53
N LEU A 119 17.49 -25.59 30.72
CA LEU A 119 17.99 -26.90 30.30
C LEU A 119 18.31 -26.92 28.81
N ARG A 120 17.43 -26.40 27.95
CA ARG A 120 17.64 -26.28 26.50
C ARG A 120 18.85 -25.38 26.19
N GLY A 121 18.98 -24.27 26.85
CA GLY A 121 20.08 -23.31 26.67
C GLY A 121 21.45 -23.86 27.03
N VAL A 122 21.53 -24.84 27.98
CA VAL A 122 22.79 -25.48 28.36
C VAL A 122 22.97 -26.86 27.70
N TRP A 123 22.05 -27.31 26.86
CA TRP A 123 22.07 -28.66 26.30
C TRP A 123 23.38 -29.03 25.61
N SER A 124 23.92 -28.12 24.82
CA SER A 124 25.20 -28.28 24.15
C SER A 124 26.39 -28.48 25.11
N ALA A 125 26.33 -27.84 26.27
CA ALA A 125 27.37 -27.98 27.31
C ALA A 125 27.19 -29.21 28.19
N ILE A 126 25.96 -29.68 28.39
CA ILE A 126 25.64 -30.92 29.07
C ILE A 126 26.09 -32.12 28.23
N GLY A 127 25.84 -32.04 26.92
CA GLY A 127 26.13 -33.11 25.98
C GLY A 127 25.14 -34.29 26.07
N GLU A 128 25.15 -35.14 25.07
CA GLU A 128 24.38 -36.40 25.07
C GLU A 128 24.98 -37.41 26.05
N GLY A 129 24.15 -38.18 26.73
CA GLY A 129 24.60 -39.16 27.70
C GLY A 129 23.61 -40.33 27.86
N ALA A 130 24.09 -41.55 27.98
CA ALA A 130 23.25 -42.74 28.14
C ALA A 130 22.83 -43.01 29.57
N GLY A 131 23.48 -42.39 30.55
CA GLY A 131 23.29 -42.64 31.99
C GLY A 131 22.23 -41.76 32.63
N ARG A 132 22.02 -41.97 33.93
CA ARG A 132 21.15 -41.07 34.73
C ARG A 132 21.95 -39.86 35.21
N ARG A 133 21.47 -38.67 34.90
CA ARG A 133 22.09 -37.40 35.27
C ARG A 133 21.10 -36.54 36.01
N MET A 134 21.56 -35.80 37.03
CA MET A 134 20.75 -34.84 37.73
C MET A 134 21.23 -33.43 37.38
N VAL A 135 20.39 -32.66 36.78
CA VAL A 135 20.66 -31.25 36.45
C VAL A 135 20.02 -30.40 37.53
N VAL A 136 20.83 -29.64 38.27
CA VAL A 136 20.39 -28.74 39.32
C VAL A 136 20.62 -27.33 38.80
N ILE A 137 19.52 -26.61 38.53
CA ILE A 137 19.55 -25.23 37.99
C ILE A 137 19.23 -24.25 39.12
N ARG A 138 20.16 -23.37 39.37
CA ARG A 138 20.05 -22.35 40.39
C ARG A 138 19.43 -21.08 39.78
N SER A 139 18.21 -20.74 40.22
CA SER A 139 17.48 -19.54 39.83
C SER A 139 17.24 -18.65 41.05
N VAL A 140 16.81 -17.40 40.81
CA VAL A 140 16.52 -16.41 41.89
C VAL A 140 15.43 -16.93 42.84
N ASP A 141 14.42 -17.59 42.32
CA ASP A 141 13.22 -17.99 43.06
C ASP A 141 13.27 -19.38 43.67
N CYS A 142 14.05 -20.33 43.08
CA CYS A 142 14.10 -21.72 43.51
C CYS A 142 15.28 -22.46 42.89
N LEU A 143 15.60 -23.63 43.45
CA LEU A 143 16.39 -24.64 42.75
C LEU A 143 15.46 -25.49 41.89
N SER A 144 15.74 -25.56 40.58
CA SER A 144 15.05 -26.45 39.66
C SER A 144 15.88 -27.71 39.51
N VAL A 145 15.31 -28.84 39.84
CA VAL A 145 15.97 -30.16 39.70
C VAL A 145 15.30 -30.95 38.57
N VAL A 146 16.10 -31.30 37.58
CA VAL A 146 15.67 -32.15 36.47
C VAL A 146 16.51 -33.42 36.45
N VAL A 147 15.89 -34.57 36.60
CA VAL A 147 16.59 -35.87 36.45
C VAL A 147 16.39 -36.34 35.01
N LEU A 148 17.49 -36.65 34.35
CA LEU A 148 17.53 -37.13 32.98
C LEU A 148 17.89 -38.61 32.96
N ASP A 149 17.16 -39.42 32.21
CA ASP A 149 17.55 -40.78 31.84
C ASP A 149 17.92 -40.80 30.34
N GLY A 150 19.24 -40.83 30.11
CA GLY A 150 19.73 -40.44 28.78
C GLY A 150 19.47 -38.97 28.52
N ASP A 151 18.77 -38.70 27.48
CA ASP A 151 18.43 -37.32 27.07
C ASP A 151 16.98 -36.91 27.39
N LEU A 152 16.23 -37.79 28.05
CA LEU A 152 14.84 -37.56 28.38
C LEU A 152 14.65 -37.26 29.86
N PRO A 153 13.83 -36.23 30.23
CA PRO A 153 13.49 -35.99 31.62
C PRO A 153 12.68 -37.16 32.20
N SER A 154 13.00 -37.53 33.43
CA SER A 154 12.32 -38.55 34.22
C SER A 154 11.75 -38.04 35.54
N ALA A 155 12.27 -36.91 36.05
CA ALA A 155 11.65 -36.15 37.14
C ALA A 155 11.95 -34.67 36.99
N ILE A 156 11.00 -33.80 37.38
CA ILE A 156 11.16 -32.36 37.41
C ILE A 156 10.57 -31.82 38.71
N ARG A 157 11.37 -31.05 39.47
CA ARG A 157 10.97 -30.62 40.78
C ARG A 157 11.53 -29.24 41.12
N ALA A 158 10.73 -28.38 41.78
CA ALA A 158 11.19 -27.15 42.41
C ALA A 158 11.55 -27.41 43.90
N ILE A 159 12.67 -26.88 44.33
CA ILE A 159 13.06 -26.82 45.74
C ILE A 159 13.13 -25.38 46.13
N THR A 160 12.15 -24.91 46.91
CA THR A 160 12.06 -23.54 47.42
C THR A 160 12.69 -23.37 48.80
N ASP A 161 12.72 -24.49 49.58
CA ASP A 161 13.39 -24.57 50.87
C ASP A 161 14.53 -25.62 50.83
N ALA A 162 15.74 -25.12 50.88
CA ALA A 162 16.93 -25.99 50.84
C ALA A 162 17.40 -26.42 52.24
N SER A 163 16.62 -26.24 53.31
CA SER A 163 16.97 -26.62 54.69
C SER A 163 17.29 -28.13 54.81
N ASP A 164 16.67 -28.99 53.97
CA ASP A 164 17.01 -30.41 53.89
C ASP A 164 17.21 -30.80 52.40
N LEU A 165 18.14 -30.10 51.75
CA LEU A 165 18.44 -30.31 50.33
C LEU A 165 18.68 -31.80 49.96
N LYS A 166 19.38 -32.52 50.87
CA LYS A 166 19.69 -33.96 50.63
C LYS A 166 18.42 -34.79 50.48
N ARG A 167 17.42 -34.56 51.34
CA ARG A 167 16.12 -35.22 51.30
C ARG A 167 15.37 -34.90 50.00
N GLU A 168 15.31 -33.59 49.64
CA GLU A 168 14.60 -33.14 48.44
C GLU A 168 15.22 -33.74 47.14
N LEU A 169 16.55 -33.84 47.09
CA LEU A 169 17.26 -34.51 45.98
C LEU A 169 16.97 -36.02 45.93
N MET A 170 16.93 -36.66 47.13
CA MET A 170 16.53 -38.10 47.17
C MET A 170 15.10 -38.31 46.68
N LEU A 171 14.16 -37.44 47.05
CA LEU A 171 12.79 -37.51 46.57
C LEU A 171 12.71 -37.32 45.03
N SER A 172 13.55 -36.44 44.47
CA SER A 172 13.63 -36.27 43.00
C SER A 172 14.16 -37.54 42.31
N LEU A 173 15.12 -38.24 42.91
CA LEU A 173 15.61 -39.54 42.38
C LEU A 173 14.56 -40.63 42.48
N LEU A 174 13.84 -40.72 43.61
CA LEU A 174 12.75 -41.69 43.78
C LEU A 174 11.62 -41.44 42.75
N GLU A 175 11.24 -40.16 42.53
CA GLU A 175 10.27 -39.80 41.47
C GLU A 175 10.74 -40.22 40.07
N ALA A 176 12.04 -40.08 39.79
CA ALA A 176 12.62 -40.55 38.52
C ALA A 176 12.60 -42.04 38.32
N GLU A 177 12.65 -42.87 39.43
CA GLU A 177 12.56 -44.33 39.36
C GLU A 177 11.21 -44.80 38.84
N ASP A 178 10.13 -44.05 39.09
CA ASP A 178 8.78 -44.37 38.61
C ASP A 178 8.70 -44.36 37.07
N PHE A 179 9.55 -43.54 36.41
CA PHE A 179 9.55 -43.36 34.96
C PHE A 179 10.69 -44.03 34.22
N GLY A 180 11.86 -44.10 34.85
CA GLY A 180 13.07 -44.64 34.24
C GLY A 180 13.61 -45.92 34.86
N GLY A 181 12.93 -46.45 35.92
CA GLY A 181 13.39 -47.59 36.74
C GLY A 181 14.55 -47.23 37.66
N ALA A 182 14.91 -48.16 38.51
CA ALA A 182 16.03 -48.00 39.45
C ALA A 182 17.36 -47.95 38.72
N LYS A 183 17.99 -46.79 38.64
CA LYS A 183 19.30 -46.59 38.03
C LYS A 183 20.20 -45.81 38.95
N LYS A 184 21.50 -46.11 38.90
CA LYS A 184 22.50 -45.30 39.64
C LYS A 184 22.63 -43.94 38.99
N LEU A 185 22.79 -42.90 39.81
CA LEU A 185 23.13 -41.58 39.35
C LEU A 185 24.62 -41.53 38.95
N ASP A 186 24.90 -41.12 37.72
CA ASP A 186 26.26 -41.08 37.18
C ASP A 186 26.91 -39.71 37.40
N GLU A 187 26.15 -38.64 37.28
CA GLU A 187 26.68 -37.28 37.39
C GLU A 187 25.62 -36.31 37.95
N VAL A 188 26.05 -35.30 38.66
CA VAL A 188 25.28 -34.12 39.03
C VAL A 188 25.83 -32.93 38.26
N ILE A 189 24.98 -32.21 37.53
CA ILE A 189 25.34 -31.04 36.78
C ILE A 189 24.72 -29.82 37.47
N LEU A 190 25.55 -28.95 38.01
CA LEU A 190 25.12 -27.69 38.60
C LEU A 190 25.16 -26.61 37.54
N VAL A 191 24.02 -26.00 37.27
CA VAL A 191 23.90 -24.91 36.32
C VAL A 191 23.77 -23.59 37.08
N GLU A 192 24.72 -22.72 36.86
CA GLU A 192 24.79 -21.41 37.50
C GLU A 192 24.74 -20.31 36.44
N SER A 193 24.01 -19.22 36.72
CA SER A 193 23.96 -18.05 35.83
C SER A 193 25.18 -17.16 36.02
N GLU A 194 25.78 -16.66 34.97
CA GLU A 194 26.99 -15.85 34.97
C GLU A 194 26.87 -14.54 35.77
N LYS A 195 25.67 -13.98 35.91
CA LYS A 195 25.45 -12.68 36.55
C LYS A 195 24.67 -12.70 37.85
N VAL A 196 24.31 -13.87 38.35
CA VAL A 196 23.57 -13.91 39.61
C VAL A 196 24.54 -13.75 40.80
N ASP A 197 24.35 -12.68 41.56
CA ASP A 197 25.09 -12.48 42.80
C ASP A 197 24.78 -13.64 43.77
N ASP A 198 25.83 -14.33 44.23
CA ASP A 198 25.72 -15.52 45.05
C ASP A 198 24.97 -15.23 46.40
N SER A 199 24.97 -13.97 46.83
CA SER A 199 24.22 -13.51 48.02
C SER A 199 22.72 -13.30 47.75
N ALA A 200 22.31 -13.16 46.49
CA ALA A 200 20.93 -12.85 46.11
C ALA A 200 20.09 -14.10 45.80
N VAL A 201 20.74 -15.26 45.61
CA VAL A 201 20.06 -16.53 45.18
C VAL A 201 20.20 -17.56 46.31
N PRO A 202 19.13 -17.85 47.06
CA PRO A 202 19.14 -18.96 48.01
C PRO A 202 18.97 -20.32 47.30
N PRO A 203 19.62 -21.41 47.72
CA PRO A 203 20.63 -21.39 48.79
C PRO A 203 21.97 -20.91 48.27
N PRO A 204 22.83 -20.34 49.14
CA PRO A 204 24.19 -19.97 48.75
C PRO A 204 24.97 -21.20 48.29
N ALA A 205 25.99 -20.97 47.45
CA ALA A 205 26.77 -22.08 46.87
C ALA A 205 27.38 -23.03 47.96
N SER A 206 27.67 -22.51 49.16
CA SER A 206 28.14 -23.32 50.29
C SER A 206 27.16 -24.39 50.72
N ASP A 207 25.85 -24.19 50.57
CA ASP A 207 24.82 -25.11 51.01
C ASP A 207 24.53 -26.20 49.98
N LEU A 208 25.16 -26.11 48.79
CA LEU A 208 25.09 -27.10 47.74
C LEU A 208 26.09 -28.30 47.90
N GLN A 209 26.91 -28.27 48.94
CA GLN A 209 27.85 -29.36 49.26
C GLN A 209 27.20 -30.77 49.25
N PRO A 210 25.92 -30.95 49.69
CA PRO A 210 25.29 -32.27 49.65
C PRO A 210 25.24 -32.88 48.27
N LEU A 211 25.28 -32.13 47.17
CA LEU A 211 25.27 -32.63 45.80
C LEU A 211 26.39 -33.65 45.55
N SER A 212 27.60 -33.37 46.07
CA SER A 212 28.76 -34.24 45.89
C SER A 212 28.62 -35.62 46.58
N SER A 213 27.66 -35.76 47.51
CA SER A 213 27.39 -37.04 48.18
C SER A 213 26.60 -38.02 47.30
N PHE A 214 26.01 -37.56 46.21
CA PHE A 214 25.20 -38.38 45.29
C PHE A 214 26.03 -38.93 44.14
N ALA A 215 26.79 -38.05 43.48
CA ALA A 215 27.63 -38.38 42.32
C ALA A 215 28.66 -37.25 42.09
N PRO A 216 29.64 -37.44 41.19
CA PRO A 216 30.53 -36.35 40.80
C PRO A 216 29.75 -35.14 40.32
N VAL A 217 30.15 -33.95 40.78
CA VAL A 217 29.51 -32.69 40.44
C VAL A 217 30.30 -31.96 39.34
N ARG A 218 29.65 -31.58 38.27
CA ARG A 218 30.19 -30.73 37.24
C ARG A 218 29.38 -29.43 37.17
N THR A 219 30.06 -28.30 37.22
CA THR A 219 29.41 -26.99 37.08
C THR A 219 29.43 -26.54 35.62
N VAL A 220 28.30 -26.03 35.15
CA VAL A 220 28.10 -25.41 33.85
C VAL A 220 27.57 -23.98 34.04
N THR A 221 28.23 -23.04 33.40
CA THR A 221 27.79 -21.63 33.49
C THR A 221 26.79 -21.36 32.36
N LEU A 222 25.64 -20.79 32.73
CA LEU A 222 24.61 -20.36 31.82
C LEU A 222 24.85 -18.89 31.48
N GLY A 223 24.98 -18.58 30.20
CA GLY A 223 25.04 -17.20 29.73
C GLY A 223 23.75 -16.43 30.06
N GLU A 224 23.86 -15.13 30.19
CA GLU A 224 22.78 -14.23 30.67
C GLU A 224 21.43 -14.45 29.99
N ASP A 225 21.42 -14.60 28.68
CA ASP A 225 20.20 -14.76 27.88
C ASP A 225 19.89 -16.21 27.47
N ALA A 226 20.75 -17.15 27.82
CA ALA A 226 20.63 -18.54 27.36
C ALA A 226 19.31 -19.19 27.79
N ALA A 227 18.81 -18.86 28.98
CA ALA A 227 17.49 -19.31 29.44
C ALA A 227 16.35 -18.81 28.53
N LEU A 228 16.37 -17.53 28.20
CA LEU A 228 15.36 -16.92 27.33
C LEU A 228 15.48 -17.44 25.89
N VAL A 229 16.71 -17.65 25.39
CA VAL A 229 16.93 -18.26 24.08
C VAL A 229 16.37 -19.69 24.07
N GLY A 230 16.60 -20.46 25.12
CA GLY A 230 16.03 -21.81 25.22
C GLY A 230 14.49 -21.82 25.26
N VAL A 231 13.86 -20.87 25.96
CA VAL A 231 12.40 -20.69 25.92
C VAL A 231 11.94 -20.30 24.50
N ALA A 232 12.71 -19.44 23.79
CA ALA A 232 12.41 -19.05 22.42
C ALA A 232 12.46 -20.26 21.46
N GLU A 233 13.48 -21.10 21.58
CA GLU A 233 13.62 -22.32 20.77
C GLU A 233 12.45 -23.28 21.01
N ARG A 234 12.08 -23.52 22.28
CA ARG A 234 10.94 -24.37 22.62
C ARG A 234 9.62 -23.83 22.08
N ALA A 235 9.40 -22.52 22.18
CA ALA A 235 8.20 -21.89 21.64
C ALA A 235 8.07 -22.04 20.09
N GLN A 236 9.17 -22.29 19.38
CA GLN A 236 9.14 -22.55 17.94
C GLN A 236 8.64 -23.98 17.62
N GLU A 237 8.66 -24.90 18.58
CA GLU A 237 8.11 -26.25 18.44
C GLU A 237 6.56 -26.25 18.37
N GLY A 238 5.94 -25.09 18.65
CA GLY A 238 4.52 -24.85 18.48
C GLY A 238 3.66 -25.65 19.45
N ASP A 239 2.64 -26.34 18.94
CA ASP A 239 1.68 -27.09 19.76
C ASP A 239 2.31 -28.29 20.49
N ALA A 240 3.54 -28.68 20.13
CA ALA A 240 4.26 -29.74 20.80
C ALA A 240 4.86 -29.33 22.15
N ALA A 241 5.13 -28.04 22.33
CA ALA A 241 5.68 -27.46 23.56
C ALA A 241 4.58 -27.13 24.58
N LEU A 242 5.01 -27.01 25.86
CA LEU A 242 4.12 -26.57 26.93
C LEU A 242 3.52 -25.19 26.63
N ASN A 243 2.23 -25.03 26.90
CA ASN A 243 1.55 -23.75 26.87
C ASN A 243 0.49 -23.65 27.97
N ALA A 244 0.90 -23.23 29.15
CA ALA A 244 0.02 -23.04 30.32
C ALA A 244 -0.70 -21.69 30.33
N LEU A 245 -1.06 -21.15 29.15
CA LEU A 245 -1.76 -19.88 29.02
C LEU A 245 -3.20 -19.99 29.54
N PRO A 246 -3.63 -19.21 30.56
CA PRO A 246 -4.99 -19.17 31.05
C PRO A 246 -6.00 -18.85 29.95
N GLU A 247 -7.18 -19.47 29.99
CA GLU A 247 -8.25 -19.23 29.02
C GLU A 247 -8.67 -17.75 28.95
N SER A 248 -8.78 -17.09 30.11
CA SER A 248 -9.06 -15.68 30.22
C SER A 248 -8.05 -14.79 29.47
N TRP A 249 -6.76 -15.16 29.53
CA TRP A 249 -5.70 -14.43 28.84
C TRP A 249 -5.71 -14.71 27.32
N ARG A 250 -6.08 -15.94 26.94
CA ARG A 250 -6.24 -16.31 25.53
C ARG A 250 -7.38 -15.51 24.89
N GLU A 251 -8.54 -15.46 25.55
CA GLU A 251 -9.69 -14.66 25.10
C GLU A 251 -9.33 -13.17 24.96
N MET A 252 -8.65 -12.61 25.97
CA MET A 252 -8.19 -11.21 25.98
C MET A 252 -7.19 -10.93 24.82
N LEU A 253 -6.29 -11.88 24.55
CA LEU A 253 -5.35 -11.78 23.45
C LEU A 253 -6.06 -11.80 22.08
N GLU A 254 -7.02 -12.72 21.92
CA GLU A 254 -7.83 -12.83 20.70
C GLU A 254 -8.66 -11.56 20.48
N GLU A 255 -9.30 -11.05 21.52
CA GLU A 255 -10.05 -9.80 21.46
C GLU A 255 -9.16 -8.61 21.07
N THR A 256 -7.97 -8.52 21.66
CA THR A 256 -7.00 -7.47 21.35
C THR A 256 -6.51 -7.58 19.92
N ARG A 257 -6.20 -8.79 19.44
CA ARG A 257 -5.81 -9.05 18.05
C ARG A 257 -6.94 -8.73 17.07
N PHE A 258 -8.17 -9.10 17.42
CA PHE A 258 -9.36 -8.79 16.63
C PHE A 258 -9.58 -7.27 16.52
N LYS A 259 -9.57 -6.55 17.66
CA LYS A 259 -9.69 -5.09 17.70
C LYS A 259 -8.62 -4.41 16.84
N ARG A 260 -7.37 -4.90 16.89
CA ARG A 260 -6.26 -4.37 16.08
C ARG A 260 -6.44 -4.64 14.57
N LYS A 261 -6.90 -5.84 14.21
CA LYS A 261 -7.22 -6.16 12.81
C LYS A 261 -8.38 -5.29 12.31
N LEU A 262 -9.41 -5.12 13.13
CA LEU A 262 -10.58 -4.30 12.80
C LEU A 262 -10.18 -2.83 12.59
N THR A 263 -9.39 -2.25 13.49
CA THR A 263 -8.94 -0.85 13.36
C THR A 263 -8.05 -0.64 12.13
N LYS A 264 -7.15 -1.59 11.82
CA LYS A 264 -6.35 -1.54 10.59
C LYS A 264 -7.22 -1.61 9.33
N SER A 265 -8.19 -2.52 9.31
CA SER A 265 -9.10 -2.66 8.15
C SER A 265 -10.02 -1.44 7.98
N LEU A 266 -10.51 -0.87 9.09
CA LEU A 266 -11.27 0.38 9.09
C LEU A 266 -10.45 1.58 8.60
N ALA A 267 -9.19 1.68 9.01
CA ALA A 267 -8.28 2.72 8.54
C ALA A 267 -8.02 2.62 7.03
N ILE A 268 -7.82 1.40 6.51
CA ILE A 268 -7.64 1.15 5.07
C ILE A 268 -8.94 1.49 4.31
N ALA A 269 -10.09 0.99 4.80
CA ALA A 269 -11.39 1.27 4.18
C ALA A 269 -11.72 2.77 4.19
N GLY A 270 -11.43 3.45 5.30
CA GLY A 270 -11.55 4.91 5.41
C GLY A 270 -10.66 5.66 4.43
N GLY A 271 -9.40 5.22 4.28
CA GLY A 271 -8.47 5.78 3.30
C GLY A 271 -8.96 5.62 1.85
N ILE A 272 -9.45 4.43 1.51
CA ILE A 272 -10.04 4.16 0.18
C ILE A 272 -11.28 5.04 -0.04
N TRP A 273 -12.14 5.17 0.98
CA TRP A 273 -13.33 6.00 0.90
C TRP A 273 -13.00 7.49 0.70
N VAL A 274 -12.02 8.03 1.45
CA VAL A 274 -11.54 9.41 1.28
C VAL A 274 -10.97 9.63 -0.12
N LEU A 275 -10.19 8.65 -0.62
CA LEU A 275 -9.65 8.73 -1.99
C LEU A 275 -10.75 8.72 -3.04
N ALA A 276 -11.76 7.85 -2.89
CA ALA A 276 -12.91 7.80 -3.78
C ALA A 276 -13.70 9.13 -3.79
N MET A 277 -13.90 9.73 -2.61
CA MET A 277 -14.54 11.03 -2.47
C MET A 277 -13.68 12.16 -3.09
N ALA A 278 -12.36 12.12 -2.91
CA ALA A 278 -11.46 13.08 -3.54
C ALA A 278 -11.51 13.01 -5.08
N VAL A 279 -11.60 11.81 -5.64
CA VAL A 279 -11.78 11.62 -7.09
C VAL A 279 -13.16 12.09 -7.53
N LEU A 280 -14.22 11.70 -6.82
CA LEU A 280 -15.61 12.04 -7.16
C LEU A 280 -15.85 13.55 -7.18
N PHE A 281 -15.30 14.29 -6.24
CA PHE A 281 -15.46 15.74 -6.15
C PHE A 281 -14.32 16.49 -6.83
N GLY A 282 -13.10 15.99 -6.80
CA GLY A 282 -11.95 16.67 -7.38
C GLY A 282 -11.98 16.70 -8.90
N VAL A 283 -12.41 15.61 -9.54
CA VAL A 283 -12.50 15.54 -11.01
C VAL A 283 -13.47 16.57 -11.58
N PRO A 284 -14.72 16.71 -11.12
CA PRO A 284 -15.65 17.75 -11.62
C PRO A 284 -15.14 19.17 -11.40
N ILE A 285 -14.50 19.42 -10.26
CA ILE A 285 -13.92 20.73 -9.95
C ILE A 285 -12.79 21.06 -10.94
N ALA A 286 -11.90 20.10 -11.18
CA ALA A 286 -10.79 20.25 -12.14
C ALA A 286 -11.32 20.47 -13.57
N TYR A 287 -12.36 19.70 -13.99
CA TYR A 287 -13.03 19.93 -15.28
C TYR A 287 -13.70 21.30 -15.36
N GLY A 288 -14.31 21.78 -14.27
CA GLY A 288 -14.88 23.13 -14.20
C GLY A 288 -13.83 24.20 -14.47
N PHE A 289 -12.70 24.14 -13.83
CA PHE A 289 -11.59 25.08 -14.07
C PHE A 289 -11.04 25.01 -15.50
N MET A 290 -10.89 23.79 -16.08
CA MET A 290 -10.45 23.63 -17.46
C MET A 290 -11.44 24.22 -18.47
N THR A 291 -12.73 24.00 -18.29
CA THR A 291 -13.76 24.52 -19.18
C THR A 291 -13.87 26.05 -19.09
N ASP A 292 -13.72 26.65 -17.93
CA ASP A 292 -13.74 28.11 -17.79
C ASP A 292 -12.48 28.76 -18.39
N HIS A 293 -11.35 28.10 -18.28
CA HIS A 293 -10.13 28.55 -18.97
C HIS A 293 -10.27 28.46 -20.50
N GLN A 294 -10.82 27.38 -21.03
CA GLN A 294 -11.11 27.26 -22.47
C GLN A 294 -12.13 28.26 -22.96
N LYS A 295 -13.18 28.54 -22.18
CA LYS A 295 -14.17 29.62 -22.53
C LYS A 295 -13.53 30.99 -22.56
N SER A 296 -12.58 31.29 -21.68
CA SER A 296 -11.88 32.59 -21.67
C SER A 296 -10.99 32.75 -22.92
N LEU A 297 -10.27 31.72 -23.30
CA LEU A 297 -9.47 31.68 -24.54
C LEU A 297 -10.34 31.78 -25.78
N SER A 298 -11.47 31.06 -25.84
CA SER A 298 -12.42 31.15 -26.95
C SER A 298 -13.00 32.56 -27.12
N LYS A 299 -13.35 33.24 -26.02
CA LYS A 299 -13.79 34.65 -26.07
C LYS A 299 -12.70 35.59 -26.58
N GLN A 300 -11.46 35.36 -26.24
CA GLN A 300 -10.33 36.15 -26.73
C GLN A 300 -10.12 35.96 -28.25
N HIS A 301 -10.17 34.70 -28.71
CA HIS A 301 -10.10 34.42 -30.15
C HIS A 301 -11.29 34.95 -30.93
N GLN A 302 -12.49 34.95 -30.36
CA GLN A 302 -13.69 35.51 -30.99
C GLN A 302 -13.60 37.02 -31.16
N ARG A 303 -13.00 37.77 -30.21
CA ARG A 303 -12.72 39.21 -30.36
C ARG A 303 -11.70 39.47 -31.47
N GLN A 304 -10.61 38.73 -31.51
CA GLN A 304 -9.60 38.86 -32.58
C GLN A 304 -10.19 38.54 -33.96
N TYR A 305 -11.05 37.51 -34.03
CA TYR A 305 -11.73 37.17 -35.27
C TYR A 305 -12.69 38.25 -35.74
N ALA A 306 -13.38 38.93 -34.84
CA ALA A 306 -14.26 40.06 -35.16
C ALA A 306 -13.46 41.27 -35.70
N GLU A 307 -12.31 41.58 -35.13
CA GLU A 307 -11.40 42.63 -35.60
C GLU A 307 -10.85 42.33 -37.00
N VAL A 308 -10.43 41.06 -37.25
CA VAL A 308 -9.95 40.66 -38.57
C VAL A 308 -11.06 40.71 -39.60
N LYS A 309 -12.28 40.34 -39.25
CA LYS A 309 -13.45 40.43 -40.15
C LYS A 309 -13.79 41.89 -40.49
N GLU A 310 -13.69 42.81 -39.52
CA GLU A 310 -13.91 44.23 -39.75
C GLU A 310 -12.80 44.80 -40.63
N MET A 311 -11.54 44.46 -40.41
CA MET A 311 -10.44 44.84 -41.29
C MET A 311 -10.60 44.32 -42.72
N LYS A 312 -10.99 43.06 -42.86
CA LYS A 312 -11.26 42.46 -44.18
C LYS A 312 -12.38 43.22 -44.91
N ALA A 313 -13.47 43.54 -44.24
CA ALA A 313 -14.54 44.32 -44.79
C ALA A 313 -14.09 45.73 -45.24
N LYS A 314 -13.20 46.38 -44.50
CA LYS A 314 -12.59 47.66 -44.88
C LYS A 314 -11.70 47.53 -46.10
N VAL A 315 -10.89 46.50 -46.19
CA VAL A 315 -10.03 46.20 -47.33
C VAL A 315 -10.87 45.94 -48.58
N ASP A 316 -11.92 45.08 -48.48
CA ASP A 316 -12.83 44.82 -49.59
C ASP A 316 -13.54 46.08 -50.08
N LEU A 317 -13.89 46.99 -49.14
CA LEU A 317 -14.48 48.31 -49.49
C LEU A 317 -13.48 49.17 -50.25
N ILE A 318 -12.21 49.23 -49.80
CA ILE A 318 -11.12 49.98 -50.43
C ILE A 318 -10.89 49.45 -51.86
N HIS A 319 -10.77 48.13 -52.01
CA HIS A 319 -10.63 47.50 -53.33
C HIS A 319 -11.76 47.89 -54.27
N LYS A 320 -13.02 47.83 -53.77
CA LYS A 320 -14.21 48.19 -54.58
C LYS A 320 -14.19 49.64 -55.07
N TYR A 321 -13.57 50.55 -54.30
CA TYR A 321 -13.46 51.97 -54.71
C TYR A 321 -12.14 52.32 -55.39
N SER A 322 -11.11 51.49 -55.28
CA SER A 322 -9.78 51.72 -55.85
C SER A 322 -9.60 51.15 -57.24
N ASP A 323 -10.53 50.30 -57.68
CA ASP A 323 -10.46 49.69 -59.02
C ASP A 323 -10.90 50.75 -60.06
N HIS A 324 -9.92 51.33 -60.73
CA HIS A 324 -10.12 52.42 -61.72
C HIS A 324 -10.19 51.90 -63.16
N GLU A 325 -9.80 50.65 -63.41
CA GLU A 325 -9.66 50.08 -64.75
C GLU A 325 -10.95 50.01 -65.58
N ARG A 326 -12.10 50.14 -64.94
CA ARG A 326 -13.41 50.19 -65.62
C ARG A 326 -14.22 51.43 -65.25
N GLY A 327 -13.52 52.50 -65.03
CA GLY A 327 -14.13 53.80 -64.69
C GLY A 327 -14.81 54.45 -65.89
N ALA A 328 -15.86 55.30 -65.66
CA ALA A 328 -16.57 55.96 -66.71
C ALA A 328 -15.70 56.80 -67.65
N LEU A 329 -14.59 57.35 -67.09
CA LEU A 329 -13.67 58.16 -67.89
C LEU A 329 -12.80 57.33 -68.84
N GLU A 330 -12.37 56.15 -68.39
CA GLU A 330 -11.59 55.25 -69.25
C GLU A 330 -12.44 54.67 -70.40
N ILE A 331 -13.64 54.23 -70.09
CA ILE A 331 -14.58 53.77 -71.12
C ILE A 331 -14.91 54.91 -72.10
N MET A 332 -15.10 56.12 -71.60
CA MET A 332 -15.35 57.28 -72.45
C MET A 332 -14.16 57.63 -73.35
N ARG A 333 -12.94 57.49 -72.82
CA ARG A 333 -11.72 57.65 -73.61
C ARG A 333 -11.63 56.58 -74.68
N ALA A 334 -11.81 55.33 -74.33
CA ALA A 334 -11.74 54.20 -75.26
C ALA A 334 -12.77 54.30 -76.40
N VAL A 335 -13.95 54.72 -76.08
CA VAL A 335 -15.00 55.03 -77.09
C VAL A 335 -14.63 56.19 -77.95
N SER A 336 -14.08 57.30 -77.39
CA SER A 336 -13.68 58.49 -78.14
C SER A 336 -12.55 58.21 -79.11
N GLU A 337 -11.58 57.36 -78.78
CA GLU A 337 -10.43 56.97 -79.64
C GLU A 337 -10.84 56.12 -80.82
N ARG A 338 -12.02 55.45 -80.75
CA ARG A 338 -12.56 54.64 -81.82
C ARG A 338 -13.72 55.22 -82.59
N LEU A 339 -14.03 56.50 -82.30
CA LEU A 339 -15.10 57.18 -83.00
C LEU A 339 -14.63 57.62 -84.38
N PRO A 340 -15.28 57.17 -85.50
CA PRO A 340 -14.90 57.59 -86.84
C PRO A 340 -15.22 59.03 -87.13
N ASP A 341 -14.44 59.65 -88.02
CA ASP A 341 -14.69 60.94 -88.50
C ASP A 341 -16.05 61.02 -89.21
N GLY A 342 -16.92 61.88 -88.80
CA GLY A 342 -18.29 61.97 -89.36
C GLY A 342 -19.41 61.52 -88.45
N ILE A 343 -19.04 61.05 -87.20
CA ILE A 343 -20.02 60.72 -86.18
C ILE A 343 -19.92 61.73 -85.05
N THR A 344 -21.08 62.25 -84.61
CA THR A 344 -21.22 63.13 -83.46
C THR A 344 -22.13 62.44 -82.44
N LEU A 345 -21.56 62.21 -81.21
CA LEU A 345 -22.31 61.64 -80.11
C LEU A 345 -23.23 62.73 -79.50
N THR A 346 -24.50 62.45 -79.32
CA THR A 346 -25.49 63.36 -78.77
C THR A 346 -25.91 63.01 -77.35
N SER A 347 -25.75 61.74 -76.94
CA SER A 347 -26.08 61.26 -75.61
C SER A 347 -25.18 60.15 -75.18
N TRP A 348 -24.86 60.14 -73.87
CA TRP A 348 -24.01 59.11 -73.23
C TRP A 348 -24.66 58.74 -71.92
N SER A 349 -24.89 57.46 -71.67
CA SER A 349 -25.34 56.87 -70.42
C SER A 349 -24.54 55.71 -70.07
N PHE A 350 -23.86 55.72 -68.92
CA PHE A 350 -22.96 54.68 -68.47
C PHE A 350 -23.37 54.19 -67.08
N LYS A 351 -23.50 52.92 -66.90
CA LYS A 351 -23.68 52.30 -65.61
C LYS A 351 -22.65 51.14 -65.47
N ARG A 352 -21.70 51.35 -64.53
CA ARG A 352 -20.54 50.48 -64.31
C ARG A 352 -20.96 49.03 -64.13
N GLY A 353 -20.40 48.14 -64.96
CA GLY A 353 -20.65 46.68 -64.89
C GLY A 353 -22.02 46.25 -65.41
N GLU A 354 -22.85 47.17 -65.89
CA GLU A 354 -24.16 46.82 -66.45
C GLU A 354 -24.26 47.17 -67.92
N TYR A 355 -24.15 48.47 -68.25
CA TYR A 355 -24.30 48.85 -69.65
C TYR A 355 -23.63 50.19 -69.95
N LEU A 356 -23.33 50.36 -71.23
CA LEU A 356 -23.03 51.64 -71.85
C LEU A 356 -24.05 51.88 -72.97
N ARG A 357 -24.74 52.99 -72.96
CA ARG A 357 -25.62 53.40 -74.04
C ARG A 357 -25.11 54.71 -74.65
N VAL A 358 -24.91 54.68 -75.97
CA VAL A 358 -24.42 55.83 -76.73
C VAL A 358 -25.41 56.13 -77.89
N SER A 359 -25.83 57.37 -77.99
CA SER A 359 -26.63 57.80 -79.12
C SER A 359 -25.91 58.88 -79.90
N GLY A 360 -26.02 58.90 -81.16
CA GLY A 360 -25.34 59.80 -82.09
C GLY A 360 -25.99 60.05 -83.43
N GLU A 361 -25.39 60.97 -84.12
CA GLU A 361 -25.75 61.37 -85.48
C GLU A 361 -24.50 61.13 -86.39
N ALA A 362 -24.68 60.55 -87.55
CA ALA A 362 -23.65 60.23 -88.54
C ALA A 362 -24.01 60.75 -89.89
N GLU A 363 -23.03 61.11 -90.71
CA GLU A 363 -23.24 61.54 -92.09
C GLU A 363 -23.61 60.35 -92.99
N SER A 364 -23.06 59.17 -92.73
CA SER A 364 -23.29 57.92 -93.53
C SER A 364 -23.79 56.80 -92.63
N ALA A 365 -24.60 55.86 -93.19
CA ALA A 365 -24.97 54.67 -92.53
C ALA A 365 -23.77 53.68 -92.34
N GLU A 366 -22.83 53.80 -93.28
CA GLU A 366 -21.59 52.99 -93.22
C GLU A 366 -20.73 53.33 -92.00
N ASP A 367 -20.57 54.55 -91.67
CA ASP A 367 -19.84 55.03 -90.50
C ASP A 367 -20.44 54.47 -89.22
N VAL A 368 -21.75 54.36 -89.10
CA VAL A 368 -22.44 53.75 -87.98
C VAL A 368 -22.09 52.30 -87.77
N TYR A 369 -22.04 51.53 -88.91
CA TYR A 369 -21.64 50.15 -88.82
C TYR A 369 -20.15 49.92 -88.48
N VAL A 370 -19.28 50.82 -89.05
CA VAL A 370 -17.87 50.84 -88.70
C VAL A 370 -17.66 51.09 -87.16
N PHE A 371 -18.45 52.06 -86.68
CA PHE A 371 -18.42 52.37 -85.23
C PHE A 371 -18.92 51.18 -84.37
N LYS A 372 -20.01 50.58 -84.77
CA LYS A 372 -20.51 49.35 -84.12
C LYS A 372 -19.46 48.26 -84.05
N ASP A 373 -18.82 47.96 -85.22
CA ASP A 373 -17.80 46.90 -85.29
C ASP A 373 -16.56 47.24 -84.45
N ALA A 374 -16.20 48.56 -84.36
CA ALA A 374 -15.12 49.06 -83.49
C ALA A 374 -15.48 48.91 -82.02
N MET A 375 -16.74 49.11 -81.67
CA MET A 375 -17.23 48.90 -80.29
C MET A 375 -17.34 47.44 -79.91
N ASP A 376 -17.70 46.59 -80.84
CA ASP A 376 -17.80 45.12 -80.71
C ASP A 376 -16.37 44.49 -80.52
N ALA A 377 -15.36 45.12 -81.14
CA ALA A 377 -13.96 44.74 -81.01
C ALA A 377 -13.24 45.29 -79.79
N LEU A 378 -13.92 46.12 -78.96
CA LEU A 378 -13.31 46.72 -77.79
C LEU A 378 -12.97 45.65 -76.72
N SER A 379 -11.71 45.38 -76.53
CA SER A 379 -11.19 44.41 -75.55
C SER A 379 -10.43 45.09 -74.39
N ASP A 380 -10.34 44.41 -73.26
CA ASP A 380 -9.54 44.84 -72.12
C ASP A 380 -8.05 44.61 -72.42
N GLY A 381 -7.27 45.65 -72.76
CA GLY A 381 -5.84 45.61 -73.05
C GLY A 381 -5.50 46.10 -74.44
N GLU A 382 -4.63 47.14 -74.53
CA GLU A 382 -4.30 47.82 -75.76
C GLU A 382 -3.44 47.03 -76.75
N ASP A 383 -2.83 45.88 -76.36
CA ASP A 383 -1.84 45.19 -77.18
C ASP A 383 -1.87 43.63 -77.13
N ASP A 384 -2.85 42.99 -76.51
CA ASP A 384 -2.89 41.53 -76.44
C ASP A 384 -3.98 40.92 -77.31
N GLU A 385 -3.60 40.02 -78.23
CA GLU A 385 -4.54 39.27 -79.07
C GLU A 385 -5.56 38.40 -78.27
N ASP A 386 -5.36 38.25 -76.96
CA ASP A 386 -6.19 37.49 -76.02
C ASP A 386 -6.99 38.38 -75.05
N GLY A 387 -7.08 39.67 -75.25
CA GLY A 387 -7.82 40.59 -74.40
C GLY A 387 -9.32 40.25 -74.31
N GLU A 388 -9.85 40.12 -73.08
CA GLU A 388 -11.27 39.87 -72.85
C GLU A 388 -12.13 41.05 -73.35
N ARG A 389 -13.16 40.77 -74.16
CA ARG A 389 -14.05 41.84 -74.70
C ARG A 389 -14.75 42.58 -73.58
N ILE A 390 -14.69 43.91 -73.59
CA ILE A 390 -15.32 44.75 -72.57
C ILE A 390 -16.85 44.61 -72.63
N PHE A 391 -17.36 44.55 -73.84
CA PHE A 391 -18.79 44.38 -74.04
C PHE A 391 -19.10 42.98 -74.62
N SER A 392 -20.01 42.26 -73.94
CA SER A 392 -20.48 40.94 -74.40
C SER A 392 -21.48 41.02 -75.54
N VAL A 393 -22.20 42.11 -75.62
CA VAL A 393 -23.23 42.35 -76.67
C VAL A 393 -23.22 43.82 -76.96
N VAL A 394 -23.15 44.12 -78.28
CA VAL A 394 -23.28 45.48 -78.85
C VAL A 394 -24.48 45.52 -79.75
N ASP A 395 -25.59 45.99 -79.26
CA ASP A 395 -26.82 46.07 -80.02
C ASP A 395 -26.96 47.46 -80.66
N LEU A 396 -27.14 47.49 -82.00
CA LEU A 396 -27.36 48.71 -82.77
C LEU A 396 -28.85 48.88 -83.09
N ASN A 397 -29.38 49.98 -82.61
CA ASN A 397 -30.74 50.45 -82.94
C ASN A 397 -30.66 51.61 -83.96
N GLY A 398 -30.90 51.33 -85.18
CA GLY A 398 -30.67 52.21 -86.33
C GLY A 398 -29.62 51.71 -87.27
N PRO A 399 -29.06 52.44 -88.23
CA PRO A 399 -29.29 53.91 -88.49
C PRO A 399 -30.69 54.25 -89.11
N ASN A 400 -31.29 55.29 -88.53
CA ASN A 400 -32.55 55.83 -88.98
C ASN A 400 -32.34 57.16 -89.69
N LYS A 401 -32.75 57.29 -90.97
CA LYS A 401 -32.55 58.47 -91.76
C LYS A 401 -33.46 59.59 -91.28
N TRP A 402 -32.87 60.72 -90.80
CA TRP A 402 -33.60 61.99 -90.52
C TRP A 402 -33.03 63.16 -91.32
N LYS A 403 -33.73 63.56 -92.35
CA LYS A 403 -33.24 64.54 -93.34
C LYS A 403 -31.97 64.01 -94.03
N ASP A 404 -30.83 64.72 -93.81
CA ASP A 404 -29.54 64.35 -94.41
C ASP A 404 -28.57 63.68 -93.43
N ILE A 405 -29.06 63.27 -92.25
CA ILE A 405 -28.25 62.63 -91.20
C ILE A 405 -28.85 61.34 -90.77
N GLN A 406 -27.98 60.42 -90.31
CA GLN A 406 -28.35 59.08 -89.75
C GLN A 406 -28.32 59.14 -88.22
N ARG A 407 -29.43 58.85 -87.58
CA ARG A 407 -29.45 58.69 -86.11
C ARG A 407 -29.37 57.27 -85.71
N PHE A 408 -28.54 57.03 -84.66
CA PHE A 408 -28.35 55.72 -84.15
C PHE A 408 -28.31 55.65 -82.65
N GLU A 409 -28.58 54.55 -82.00
CA GLU A 409 -28.39 54.24 -80.64
C GLU A 409 -27.66 52.90 -80.50
N LEU A 410 -26.55 52.89 -79.77
CA LEU A 410 -25.75 51.72 -79.49
C LEU A 410 -25.91 51.33 -78.03
N ASP A 411 -26.37 50.11 -77.75
CA ASP A 411 -26.55 49.55 -76.44
C ASP A 411 -25.50 48.48 -76.23
N CYS A 412 -24.47 48.79 -75.43
CA CYS A 412 -23.37 47.88 -75.10
C CYS A 412 -23.56 47.31 -73.72
N LYS A 413 -23.68 46.00 -73.60
CA LYS A 413 -23.77 45.29 -72.32
C LYS A 413 -22.43 44.74 -71.92
N TYR A 414 -22.04 44.93 -70.67
CA TYR A 414 -20.84 44.32 -70.16
C TYR A 414 -20.98 42.79 -70.13
N GLY A 415 -19.86 42.07 -70.41
CA GLY A 415 -19.82 40.66 -70.18
C GLY A 415 -20.03 40.41 -68.71
N GLY A 416 -21.14 39.81 -68.33
CA GLY A 416 -21.39 39.47 -66.95
C GLY A 416 -20.37 38.50 -66.47
N GLY A 417 -19.49 38.92 -65.56
CA GLY A 417 -18.81 37.95 -64.69
C GLY A 417 -19.93 37.24 -63.95
N GLU A 418 -20.00 35.93 -64.13
CA GLU A 418 -20.85 35.05 -63.35
C GLU A 418 -20.56 35.28 -61.84
N GLU A 419 -21.62 35.24 -61.02
CA GLU A 419 -21.68 35.36 -59.58
C GLU A 419 -20.67 34.54 -58.82
#